data_ace26ddeb39f8f6901f6a2aaa572c010
#
_entry.id   ace26ddeb39f8f6901f6a2aaa572c010
#
_cell.length_a   1.000
_cell.length_b   1.000
_cell.length_c   1.000
_cell.angle_alpha   90.00
_cell.angle_beta   90.00
_cell.angle_gamma   90.00
#
_symmetry.space_group_name_H-M   'P 1'
#
loop_
_entity.id
_entity.type
_entity.pdbx_description
1 polymer ?
#
loop_
_entity_poly.entity_id
_entity_poly.type
_entity_poly.pdbx_seq_one_letter_code
_entity_poly.pdbx_strand_id
1 'polypeptide(L)'
;MMSVKTGALVRCHPAMALVAAALLCSACVSTSTTPKTTEKPTAPPATSTQKPAAPARGGTTPAAGTEAAAAKVPTITAADGTKIAYEVSGTGPALLMLHGGGQSRKSWAERGYVDRLAKKFTVIRLDLRGSGDSGRPDTPAGYALDKVVADILAVADAAGAKRFHLYGFGHGATIGRYLAAQSDRVISAVLVGMEMGPAVSGPVKEALTSMRAKWQPMLEAQKAGTLDIKKLSPGDRDAWEHGVALSAIALGALLDYPPVQPADIKAPTLWLVGAADASGMENVKQFEGKLAGTKVTFKPLAGLSYTDSFARIDPVLADVEPFLASTAQPAS
;
A
#
# COMPACT_ATOMS: atom_id res chain seq x y z
N MET A 1 -43.70 -1.95 -9.36
CA MET A 1 -42.76 -2.77 -8.53
C MET A 1 -41.39 -2.69 -9.18
N MET A 2 -40.59 -1.71 -8.78
CA MET A 2 -39.21 -1.57 -9.29
C MET A 2 -38.26 -1.95 -8.16
N SER A 3 -37.50 -3.01 -8.37
CA SER A 3 -36.49 -3.50 -7.45
C SER A 3 -35.25 -2.63 -7.53
N VAL A 4 -34.92 -1.97 -6.45
CA VAL A 4 -33.67 -1.20 -6.29
C VAL A 4 -32.55 -2.20 -6.02
N LYS A 5 -31.61 -2.34 -6.97
CA LYS A 5 -30.36 -3.09 -6.75
C LYS A 5 -29.46 -2.25 -5.83
N THR A 6 -29.38 -2.67 -4.58
CA THR A 6 -28.40 -2.19 -3.60
C THR A 6 -26.99 -2.55 -4.06
N GLY A 7 -26.12 -1.52 -4.12
CA GLY A 7 -24.71 -1.67 -4.47
C GLY A 7 -24.00 -2.64 -3.50
N ALA A 8 -23.21 -3.53 -4.07
CA ALA A 8 -22.43 -4.51 -3.35
C ALA A 8 -21.36 -3.79 -2.49
N LEU A 9 -21.58 -3.72 -1.19
CA LEU A 9 -20.52 -3.51 -0.21
C LEU A 9 -19.51 -4.66 -0.36
N VAL A 10 -18.30 -4.34 -0.79
CA VAL A 10 -17.17 -5.27 -0.75
C VAL A 10 -16.93 -5.60 0.73
N ARG A 11 -17.45 -6.72 1.19
CA ARG A 11 -17.13 -7.27 2.50
C ARG A 11 -15.68 -7.74 2.46
N CYS A 12 -14.77 -7.02 3.13
CA CYS A 12 -13.44 -7.52 3.40
C CYS A 12 -13.55 -8.87 4.13
N HIS A 13 -12.99 -9.92 3.53
CA HIS A 13 -12.94 -11.25 4.13
C HIS A 13 -12.09 -11.18 5.42
N PRO A 14 -12.50 -11.80 6.55
CA PRO A 14 -11.76 -11.77 7.80
C PRO A 14 -10.31 -12.29 7.66
N ALA A 15 -10.02 -13.22 6.73
CA ALA A 15 -8.67 -13.65 6.43
C ALA A 15 -7.84 -12.58 5.69
N MET A 16 -8.45 -11.74 4.84
CA MET A 16 -7.79 -10.56 4.26
C MET A 16 -7.56 -9.47 5.31
N ALA A 17 -8.48 -9.34 6.26
CA ALA A 17 -8.29 -8.47 7.43
C ALA A 17 -7.14 -8.98 8.32
N LEU A 18 -6.91 -10.29 8.41
CA LEU A 18 -5.76 -10.87 9.12
C LEU A 18 -4.44 -10.64 8.36
N VAL A 19 -4.43 -10.69 7.02
CA VAL A 19 -3.25 -10.33 6.20
C VAL A 19 -2.98 -8.84 6.27
N ALA A 20 -4.02 -8.01 6.15
CA ALA A 20 -3.93 -6.57 6.37
C ALA A 20 -3.59 -6.25 7.83
N ALA A 21 -4.15 -6.99 8.81
CA ALA A 21 -3.85 -6.84 10.22
C ALA A 21 -2.45 -7.36 10.59
N ALA A 22 -1.94 -8.43 9.97
CA ALA A 22 -0.56 -8.86 10.17
C ALA A 22 0.45 -7.87 9.59
N LEU A 23 0.08 -7.16 8.51
CA LEU A 23 0.85 -6.03 7.97
C LEU A 23 0.59 -4.71 8.72
N LEU A 24 -0.52 -4.61 9.49
CA LEU A 24 -0.96 -3.43 10.21
C LEU A 24 -0.81 -3.58 11.74
N CYS A 25 -0.67 -4.79 12.28
CA CYS A 25 -0.79 -5.07 13.70
C CYS A 25 0.50 -5.67 14.30
N SER A 26 1.59 -4.88 14.27
CA SER A 26 2.65 -4.99 15.27
C SER A 26 2.33 -4.21 16.55
N ALA A 27 1.13 -3.64 16.70
CA ALA A 27 0.83 -2.70 17.79
C ALA A 27 -0.12 -3.21 18.87
N CYS A 28 -0.59 -4.47 18.86
CA CYS A 28 -1.56 -4.96 19.84
C CYS A 28 -1.20 -6.30 20.45
N VAL A 29 -0.11 -6.36 21.22
CA VAL A 29 0.04 -7.30 22.34
C VAL A 29 0.39 -6.49 23.58
N SER A 30 -0.59 -5.84 24.14
CA SER A 30 -0.57 -5.39 25.53
C SER A 30 -1.66 -6.14 26.28
N THR A 31 -1.24 -7.01 27.18
CA THR A 31 -2.06 -7.73 28.12
C THR A 31 -2.86 -6.75 28.98
N SER A 32 -4.15 -6.62 28.72
CA SER A 32 -5.05 -5.90 29.62
C SER A 32 -5.58 -6.85 30.70
N THR A 33 -4.99 -6.77 31.87
CA THR A 33 -5.65 -7.17 33.12
C THR A 33 -6.62 -6.09 33.53
N THR A 34 -7.89 -6.35 33.36
CA THR A 34 -9.00 -5.48 33.82
C THR A 34 -9.39 -5.83 35.27
N PRO A 35 -9.49 -4.87 36.17
CA PRO A 35 -10.25 -5.08 37.41
C PRO A 35 -11.75 -4.79 37.12
N LYS A 36 -12.57 -5.72 37.55
CA LYS A 36 -14.01 -5.68 37.51
C LYS A 36 -14.52 -4.68 38.53
N THR A 37 -15.17 -3.60 38.14
CA THR A 37 -16.04 -2.80 39.02
C THR A 37 -17.40 -2.66 38.37
N THR A 38 -18.40 -3.10 39.11
CA THR A 38 -19.82 -3.04 38.83
C THR A 38 -20.33 -1.65 39.19
N GLU A 39 -20.88 -0.89 38.26
CA GLU A 39 -21.78 0.20 38.52
C GLU A 39 -22.84 0.35 37.40
N LYS A 40 -24.09 0.47 37.86
CA LYS A 40 -25.33 0.48 37.08
C LYS A 40 -25.64 1.90 36.61
N PRO A 41 -25.91 2.15 35.32
CA PRO A 41 -26.31 3.50 34.91
C PRO A 41 -27.81 3.67 35.04
N THR A 42 -28.18 4.75 35.71
CA THR A 42 -29.51 5.38 35.75
C THR A 42 -29.71 6.22 34.51
N ALA A 43 -30.91 6.13 33.91
CA ALA A 43 -31.34 6.89 32.74
C ALA A 43 -31.72 8.35 33.10
N PRO A 44 -31.46 9.32 32.23
CA PRO A 44 -32.09 10.66 32.31
C PRO A 44 -33.30 10.79 31.37
N PRO A 45 -34.20 11.76 31.63
CA PRO A 45 -35.54 11.80 31.07
C PRO A 45 -35.61 12.47 29.68
N ALA A 46 -36.68 12.12 28.96
CA ALA A 46 -37.06 12.65 27.66
C ALA A 46 -37.52 14.11 27.73
N THR A 47 -37.14 14.93 26.77
CA THR A 47 -37.79 16.18 26.43
C THR A 47 -38.11 16.27 24.94
N SER A 48 -39.31 16.75 24.67
CA SER A 48 -40.12 16.71 23.46
C SER A 48 -39.74 17.74 22.38
N THR A 49 -39.99 17.34 21.12
CA THR A 49 -40.60 18.09 20.01
C THR A 49 -40.02 19.42 19.55
N GLN A 50 -39.62 19.48 18.31
CA GLN A 50 -40.30 20.30 17.28
C GLN A 50 -39.70 20.01 15.87
N LYS A 51 -40.63 19.77 14.92
CA LYS A 51 -40.43 19.58 13.49
C LYS A 51 -40.56 20.95 12.80
N PRO A 52 -39.65 21.37 11.92
CA PRO A 52 -39.95 22.43 10.95
C PRO A 52 -40.28 21.83 9.57
N ALA A 53 -41.20 22.52 8.89
CA ALA A 53 -41.80 22.20 7.61
C ALA A 53 -40.83 22.36 6.43
N ALA A 54 -41.11 21.60 5.38
CA ALA A 54 -40.45 21.67 4.08
C ALA A 54 -40.92 22.90 3.27
N PRO A 55 -40.05 23.47 2.42
CA PRO A 55 -40.51 24.31 1.31
C PRO A 55 -40.52 23.52 -0.03
N ALA A 56 -41.44 23.98 -0.88
CA ALA A 56 -41.91 23.38 -2.08
C ALA A 56 -40.92 23.39 -3.28
N ARG A 57 -41.20 22.50 -4.19
CA ARG A 57 -40.61 22.17 -5.48
C ARG A 57 -40.37 23.36 -6.41
N GLY A 58 -39.21 23.36 -7.04
CA GLY A 58 -38.96 23.92 -8.35
C GLY A 58 -38.20 22.88 -9.18
N GLY A 59 -38.89 22.28 -10.18
CA GLY A 59 -38.33 21.30 -11.06
C GLY A 59 -37.51 21.95 -12.15
N THR A 60 -36.30 21.44 -12.38
CA THR A 60 -35.62 21.45 -13.66
C THR A 60 -34.87 20.12 -13.77
N THR A 61 -35.30 19.32 -14.73
CA THR A 61 -34.67 18.07 -15.16
C THR A 61 -33.30 18.42 -15.77
N PRO A 62 -32.19 17.90 -15.27
CA PRO A 62 -30.95 17.96 -16.04
C PRO A 62 -30.98 16.86 -17.11
N ALA A 63 -30.61 17.28 -18.33
CA ALA A 63 -30.46 16.45 -19.50
C ALA A 63 -29.53 15.24 -19.20
N ALA A 64 -29.87 14.09 -19.79
CA ALA A 64 -29.07 12.89 -19.81
C ALA A 64 -27.62 13.19 -20.21
N GLY A 65 -26.73 13.20 -19.24
CA GLY A 65 -25.30 13.22 -19.49
C GLY A 65 -24.90 11.91 -20.15
N THR A 66 -24.34 11.98 -21.32
CA THR A 66 -23.64 10.90 -22.00
C THR A 66 -22.69 10.22 -21.01
N GLU A 67 -22.92 8.94 -20.77
CA GLU A 67 -22.04 8.06 -20.03
C GLU A 67 -20.69 8.05 -20.75
N ALA A 68 -19.73 8.83 -20.24
CA ALA A 68 -18.37 8.84 -20.76
C ALA A 68 -17.82 7.43 -20.57
N ALA A 69 -17.57 6.72 -21.68
CA ALA A 69 -16.93 5.43 -21.67
C ALA A 69 -15.68 5.51 -20.78
N ALA A 70 -15.63 4.71 -19.71
CA ALA A 70 -14.51 4.71 -18.75
C ALA A 70 -13.21 4.52 -19.54
N ALA A 71 -12.36 5.54 -19.56
CA ALA A 71 -11.10 5.51 -20.30
C ALA A 71 -10.29 4.30 -19.82
N LYS A 72 -9.86 3.46 -20.78
CA LYS A 72 -9.09 2.25 -20.48
C LYS A 72 -7.80 2.65 -19.77
N VAL A 73 -7.59 2.11 -18.57
CA VAL A 73 -6.37 2.37 -17.78
C VAL A 73 -5.14 1.97 -18.59
N PRO A 74 -4.14 2.86 -18.74
CA PRO A 74 -2.88 2.53 -19.40
C PRO A 74 -2.19 1.33 -18.74
N THR A 75 -1.63 0.44 -19.56
CA THR A 75 -0.88 -0.71 -19.08
C THR A 75 0.39 -0.89 -19.89
N ILE A 76 1.47 -1.35 -19.24
CA ILE A 76 2.61 -1.98 -19.93
C ILE A 76 2.48 -3.49 -19.81
N THR A 77 3.20 -4.21 -20.68
CA THR A 77 3.33 -5.66 -20.58
C THR A 77 4.77 -5.97 -20.21
N ALA A 78 4.98 -6.57 -19.05
CA ALA A 78 6.29 -7.03 -18.58
C ALA A 78 6.84 -8.18 -19.45
N ALA A 79 8.13 -8.48 -19.33
CA ALA A 79 8.79 -9.53 -20.11
C ALA A 79 8.18 -10.94 -19.92
N ASP A 80 7.57 -11.19 -18.74
CA ASP A 80 6.87 -12.43 -18.45
C ASP A 80 5.38 -12.42 -18.84
N GLY A 81 4.92 -11.40 -19.58
CA GLY A 81 3.54 -11.23 -20.02
C GLY A 81 2.61 -10.59 -18.98
N THR A 82 3.09 -10.31 -17.77
CA THR A 82 2.28 -9.66 -16.73
C THR A 82 1.95 -8.23 -17.14
N LYS A 83 0.68 -7.86 -17.10
CA LYS A 83 0.24 -6.48 -17.36
C LYS A 83 0.38 -5.65 -16.09
N ILE A 84 0.95 -4.46 -16.21
CA ILE A 84 1.10 -3.51 -15.11
C ILE A 84 0.32 -2.25 -15.43
N ALA A 85 -0.69 -1.97 -14.62
CA ALA A 85 -1.54 -0.80 -14.75
C ALA A 85 -0.90 0.42 -14.09
N TYR A 86 -0.96 1.58 -14.74
CA TYR A 86 -0.43 2.82 -14.20
C TYR A 86 -1.25 4.04 -14.63
N GLU A 87 -1.02 5.15 -13.98
CA GLU A 87 -1.62 6.45 -14.31
C GLU A 87 -0.58 7.55 -14.13
N VAL A 88 -0.70 8.60 -14.94
CA VAL A 88 0.16 9.78 -14.90
C VAL A 88 -0.71 11.02 -14.69
N SER A 89 -0.28 11.92 -13.80
CA SER A 89 -1.01 13.16 -13.49
C SER A 89 -0.03 14.31 -13.22
N GLY A 90 -0.39 15.53 -13.62
CA GLY A 90 0.43 16.71 -13.38
C GLY A 90 1.58 16.87 -14.36
N THR A 91 2.42 17.88 -14.10
CA THR A 91 3.60 18.24 -14.90
C THR A 91 4.76 18.62 -13.98
N GLY A 92 6.00 18.49 -14.45
CA GLY A 92 7.21 18.78 -13.69
C GLY A 92 8.12 17.56 -13.55
N PRO A 93 9.07 17.55 -12.59
CA PRO A 93 9.94 16.41 -12.32
C PRO A 93 9.12 15.15 -12.03
N ALA A 94 9.60 14.01 -12.52
CA ALA A 94 8.88 12.74 -12.32
C ALA A 94 8.92 12.29 -10.85
N LEU A 95 7.75 11.93 -10.31
CA LEU A 95 7.58 11.35 -8.99
C LEU A 95 6.83 10.01 -9.13
N LEU A 96 7.53 8.92 -8.93
CA LEU A 96 6.99 7.57 -9.01
C LEU A 96 6.51 7.13 -7.63
N MET A 97 5.23 6.67 -7.55
CA MET A 97 4.57 6.36 -6.28
C MET A 97 4.19 4.89 -6.19
N LEU A 98 4.66 4.21 -5.13
CA LEU A 98 4.46 2.78 -4.85
C LEU A 98 3.56 2.59 -3.63
N HIS A 99 2.41 1.99 -3.82
CA HIS A 99 1.39 1.79 -2.78
C HIS A 99 1.75 0.70 -1.77
N GLY A 100 1.11 0.71 -0.61
CA GLY A 100 1.26 -0.29 0.45
C GLY A 100 0.60 -1.64 0.13
N GLY A 101 0.89 -2.64 0.96
CA GLY A 101 0.23 -3.94 0.88
C GLY A 101 -1.29 -3.82 1.02
N GLY A 102 -2.04 -4.55 0.20
CA GLY A 102 -3.51 -4.50 0.18
C GLY A 102 -4.11 -3.23 -0.42
N GLN A 103 -3.30 -2.31 -0.92
CA GLN A 103 -3.69 -1.08 -1.60
C GLN A 103 -3.56 -1.20 -3.13
N SER A 104 -3.82 -0.10 -3.81
CA SER A 104 -3.62 0.08 -5.25
C SER A 104 -3.16 1.51 -5.55
N ARG A 105 -2.83 1.81 -6.82
CA ARG A 105 -2.51 3.16 -7.27
C ARG A 105 -3.62 4.18 -6.95
N LYS A 106 -4.89 3.70 -6.85
CA LYS A 106 -6.05 4.55 -6.54
C LYS A 106 -5.98 5.13 -5.13
N SER A 107 -5.40 4.40 -4.17
CA SER A 107 -5.30 4.82 -2.77
C SER A 107 -4.57 6.16 -2.61
N TRP A 108 -3.62 6.48 -3.48
CA TRP A 108 -2.93 7.76 -3.48
C TRP A 108 -3.86 8.94 -3.85
N ALA A 109 -4.76 8.74 -4.83
CA ALA A 109 -5.74 9.76 -5.21
C ALA A 109 -6.86 9.90 -4.16
N GLU A 110 -7.38 8.78 -3.67
CA GLU A 110 -8.43 8.74 -2.65
C GLU A 110 -8.03 9.46 -1.35
N ARG A 111 -6.74 9.52 -1.06
CA ARG A 111 -6.19 10.24 0.10
C ARG A 111 -5.74 11.67 -0.20
N GLY A 112 -5.85 12.14 -1.45
CA GLY A 112 -5.52 13.51 -1.83
C GLY A 112 -4.03 13.76 -2.11
N TYR A 113 -3.16 12.75 -2.08
CA TYR A 113 -1.74 12.90 -2.43
C TYR A 113 -1.55 13.39 -3.86
N VAL A 114 -2.34 12.84 -4.81
CA VAL A 114 -2.24 13.20 -6.22
C VAL A 114 -2.59 14.65 -6.43
N ASP A 115 -3.69 15.12 -5.86
CA ASP A 115 -4.16 16.52 -5.99
C ASP A 115 -3.14 17.53 -5.46
N ARG A 116 -2.37 17.12 -4.45
CA ARG A 116 -1.35 17.95 -3.85
C ARG A 116 -0.05 17.93 -4.65
N LEU A 117 0.46 16.74 -4.97
CA LEU A 117 1.79 16.55 -5.56
C LEU A 117 1.81 16.81 -7.06
N ALA A 118 0.71 16.57 -7.80
CA ALA A 118 0.61 16.83 -9.24
C ALA A 118 0.65 18.32 -9.61
N LYS A 119 0.55 19.21 -8.63
CA LYS A 119 0.77 20.66 -8.83
C LYS A 119 2.25 21.02 -9.10
N LYS A 120 3.18 20.13 -8.72
CA LYS A 120 4.63 20.37 -8.79
C LYS A 120 5.41 19.26 -9.49
N PHE A 121 4.80 18.07 -9.63
CA PHE A 121 5.44 16.87 -10.15
C PHE A 121 4.60 16.21 -11.24
N THR A 122 5.26 15.52 -12.15
CA THR A 122 4.63 14.48 -12.96
C THR A 122 4.50 13.22 -12.09
N VAL A 123 3.33 13.03 -11.47
CA VAL A 123 3.04 11.91 -10.58
C VAL A 123 2.74 10.67 -11.40
N ILE A 124 3.58 9.65 -11.28
CA ILE A 124 3.44 8.34 -11.92
C ILE A 124 3.11 7.34 -10.82
N ARG A 125 1.92 6.77 -10.86
CA ARG A 125 1.45 5.78 -9.88
C ARG A 125 1.05 4.51 -10.59
N LEU A 126 1.49 3.36 -10.07
CA LEU A 126 1.21 2.07 -10.66
C LEU A 126 0.61 1.11 -9.62
N ASP A 127 -0.11 0.11 -10.11
CA ASP A 127 -0.43 -1.07 -9.32
C ASP A 127 0.74 -2.03 -9.42
N LEU A 128 1.37 -2.35 -8.29
CA LEU A 128 2.36 -3.40 -8.24
C LEU A 128 1.75 -4.72 -8.72
N ARG A 129 2.56 -5.60 -9.36
CA ARG A 129 2.05 -6.93 -9.77
C ARG A 129 1.36 -7.63 -8.60
N GLY A 130 0.23 -8.28 -8.85
CA GLY A 130 -0.62 -8.86 -7.82
C GLY A 130 -1.61 -7.90 -7.16
N SER A 131 -1.64 -6.63 -7.53
CA SER A 131 -2.51 -5.61 -6.92
C SER A 131 -3.36 -4.88 -7.96
N GLY A 132 -4.47 -4.30 -7.52
CA GLY A 132 -5.34 -3.45 -8.33
C GLY A 132 -5.74 -4.08 -9.66
N ASP A 133 -5.52 -3.34 -10.75
CA ASP A 133 -5.80 -3.75 -12.13
C ASP A 133 -4.58 -4.41 -12.83
N SER A 134 -3.46 -4.60 -12.11
CA SER A 134 -2.28 -5.33 -12.61
C SER A 134 -2.48 -6.84 -12.57
N GLY A 135 -1.73 -7.55 -13.43
CA GLY A 135 -1.72 -9.00 -13.50
C GLY A 135 -1.27 -9.65 -12.19
N ARG A 136 -1.78 -10.86 -11.93
CA ARG A 136 -1.54 -11.63 -10.71
C ARG A 136 -0.85 -12.95 -11.05
N PRO A 137 0.51 -12.98 -11.07
CA PRO A 137 1.22 -14.25 -11.19
C PRO A 137 0.80 -15.23 -10.09
N ASP A 138 0.77 -16.51 -10.43
CA ASP A 138 0.32 -17.58 -9.54
C ASP A 138 1.47 -18.40 -8.93
N THR A 139 2.71 -17.91 -9.09
CA THR A 139 3.92 -18.52 -8.53
C THR A 139 4.74 -17.51 -7.75
N PRO A 140 5.49 -17.93 -6.70
CA PRO A 140 6.45 -17.06 -6.00
C PRO A 140 7.49 -16.45 -6.96
N ALA A 141 7.98 -17.22 -7.94
CA ALA A 141 8.92 -16.75 -8.96
C ALA A 141 8.35 -15.63 -9.83
N GLY A 142 7.02 -15.51 -9.93
CA GLY A 142 6.35 -14.38 -10.58
C GLY A 142 6.49 -13.06 -9.81
N TYR A 143 6.87 -13.11 -8.54
CA TYR A 143 7.07 -11.95 -7.66
C TYR A 143 8.53 -11.75 -7.25
N ALA A 144 9.48 -12.39 -7.94
CA ALA A 144 10.89 -12.19 -7.69
C ALA A 144 11.26 -10.69 -7.79
N LEU A 145 12.20 -10.25 -6.96
CA LEU A 145 12.55 -8.83 -6.81
C LEU A 145 12.96 -8.18 -8.14
N ASP A 146 13.73 -8.88 -8.95
CA ASP A 146 14.17 -8.42 -10.27
C ASP A 146 13.01 -8.11 -11.21
N LYS A 147 11.96 -8.94 -11.20
CA LYS A 147 10.73 -8.71 -11.97
C LYS A 147 9.95 -7.51 -11.48
N VAL A 148 9.78 -7.39 -10.16
CA VAL A 148 9.09 -6.24 -9.56
C VAL A 148 9.83 -4.94 -9.88
N VAL A 149 11.15 -4.93 -9.77
CA VAL A 149 11.99 -3.77 -10.13
C VAL A 149 11.88 -3.46 -11.62
N ALA A 150 11.93 -4.49 -12.48
CA ALA A 150 11.80 -4.31 -13.93
C ALA A 150 10.45 -3.71 -14.34
N ASP A 151 9.35 -4.12 -13.71
CA ASP A 151 8.02 -3.52 -13.93
C ASP A 151 8.01 -2.02 -13.64
N ILE A 152 8.56 -1.64 -12.49
CA ILE A 152 8.58 -0.24 -12.05
C ILE A 152 9.41 0.60 -13.03
N LEU A 153 10.56 0.10 -13.46
CA LEU A 153 11.41 0.78 -14.44
C LEU A 153 10.74 0.86 -15.81
N ALA A 154 10.02 -0.18 -16.25
CA ALA A 154 9.29 -0.18 -17.51
C ALA A 154 8.10 0.80 -17.49
N VAL A 155 7.41 0.95 -16.34
CA VAL A 155 6.38 1.99 -16.18
C VAL A 155 7.01 3.38 -16.23
N ALA A 156 8.16 3.59 -15.58
CA ALA A 156 8.88 4.86 -15.66
C ALA A 156 9.26 5.20 -17.12
N ASP A 157 9.73 4.21 -17.90
CA ASP A 157 10.05 4.37 -19.33
C ASP A 157 8.81 4.73 -20.16
N ALA A 158 7.70 4.01 -19.96
CA ALA A 158 6.43 4.27 -20.63
C ALA A 158 5.86 5.66 -20.31
N ALA A 159 6.15 6.19 -19.11
CA ALA A 159 5.80 7.54 -18.71
C ALA A 159 6.85 8.60 -19.13
N GLY A 160 7.92 8.23 -19.85
CA GLY A 160 8.99 9.13 -20.30
C GLY A 160 9.95 9.58 -19.18
N ALA A 161 9.92 8.96 -18.01
CA ALA A 161 10.72 9.33 -16.85
C ALA A 161 12.08 8.59 -16.83
N LYS A 162 13.11 9.15 -17.44
CA LYS A 162 14.48 8.58 -17.41
C LYS A 162 15.07 8.56 -16.01
N ARG A 163 14.81 9.60 -15.23
CA ARG A 163 15.15 9.71 -13.81
C ARG A 163 13.92 10.20 -13.05
N PHE A 164 13.78 9.82 -11.79
CA PHE A 164 12.59 10.11 -11.01
C PHE A 164 12.88 10.17 -9.51
N HIS A 165 12.06 10.95 -8.81
CA HIS A 165 11.89 10.84 -7.36
C HIS A 165 11.00 9.64 -7.07
N LEU A 166 11.20 9.00 -5.94
CA LEU A 166 10.44 7.83 -5.51
C LEU A 166 9.70 8.13 -4.21
N TYR A 167 8.42 7.74 -4.14
CA TYR A 167 7.64 7.78 -2.91
C TYR A 167 6.98 6.43 -2.69
N GLY A 168 7.38 5.72 -1.64
CA GLY A 168 6.81 4.44 -1.26
C GLY A 168 6.14 4.48 0.12
N PHE A 169 5.08 3.71 0.28
CA PHE A 169 4.43 3.45 1.57
C PHE A 169 4.39 1.95 1.85
N GLY A 170 4.74 1.54 3.07
CA GLY A 170 4.69 0.14 3.53
C GLY A 170 5.38 -0.83 2.57
N HIS A 171 4.63 -1.73 1.93
CA HIS A 171 5.17 -2.66 0.92
C HIS A 171 5.87 -1.92 -0.24
N GLY A 172 5.25 -0.84 -0.75
CA GLY A 172 5.87 -0.01 -1.78
C GLY A 172 7.15 0.68 -1.30
N ALA A 173 7.25 1.06 -0.04
CA ALA A 173 8.49 1.59 0.53
C ALA A 173 9.55 0.49 0.69
N THR A 174 9.14 -0.74 1.08
CA THR A 174 10.03 -1.91 1.11
C THR A 174 10.62 -2.20 -0.27
N ILE A 175 9.82 -2.15 -1.34
CA ILE A 175 10.32 -2.27 -2.73
C ILE A 175 11.19 -1.06 -3.10
N GLY A 176 10.75 0.14 -2.74
CA GLY A 176 11.42 1.41 -3.05
C GLY A 176 12.86 1.48 -2.55
N ARG A 177 13.16 0.89 -1.39
CA ARG A 177 14.54 0.86 -0.88
C ARG A 177 15.50 0.05 -1.76
N TYR A 178 15.02 -1.01 -2.42
CA TYR A 178 15.84 -1.76 -3.40
C TYR A 178 16.14 -0.91 -4.63
N LEU A 179 15.15 -0.16 -5.12
CA LEU A 179 15.38 0.80 -6.21
C LEU A 179 16.38 1.88 -5.80
N ALA A 180 16.24 2.44 -4.60
CA ALA A 180 17.16 3.46 -4.08
C ALA A 180 18.59 2.94 -3.86
N ALA A 181 18.75 1.63 -3.63
CA ALA A 181 20.04 0.96 -3.47
C ALA A 181 20.67 0.54 -4.82
N GLN A 182 19.87 0.19 -5.82
CA GLN A 182 20.36 -0.49 -7.03
C GLN A 182 20.30 0.36 -8.30
N SER A 183 19.43 1.39 -8.35
CA SER A 183 19.16 2.14 -9.59
C SER A 183 19.67 3.58 -9.52
N ASP A 184 20.54 3.93 -10.45
CA ASP A 184 21.03 5.33 -10.62
C ASP A 184 19.93 6.26 -11.19
N ARG A 185 18.78 5.72 -11.56
CA ARG A 185 17.62 6.50 -12.03
C ARG A 185 16.86 7.18 -10.88
N VAL A 186 17.05 6.73 -9.63
CA VAL A 186 16.41 7.33 -8.46
C VAL A 186 17.18 8.60 -8.08
N ILE A 187 16.50 9.75 -8.19
CA ILE A 187 17.04 11.06 -7.80
C ILE A 187 17.04 11.18 -6.28
N SER A 188 15.91 10.84 -5.66
CA SER A 188 15.75 10.74 -4.20
C SER A 188 14.59 9.81 -3.87
N ALA A 189 14.53 9.31 -2.65
CA ALA A 189 13.48 8.41 -2.19
C ALA A 189 12.83 8.90 -0.89
N VAL A 190 11.50 8.83 -0.82
CA VAL A 190 10.72 8.97 0.40
C VAL A 190 10.14 7.59 0.72
N LEU A 191 10.53 7.04 1.86
CA LEU A 191 10.16 5.69 2.27
C LEU A 191 9.42 5.76 3.61
N VAL A 192 8.11 5.51 3.59
CA VAL A 192 7.23 5.68 4.75
C VAL A 192 6.72 4.33 5.25
N GLY A 193 6.84 4.08 6.55
CA GLY A 193 6.27 2.88 7.18
C GLY A 193 6.91 1.57 6.70
N MET A 194 8.22 1.55 6.47
CA MET A 194 8.97 0.34 6.15
C MET A 194 10.04 0.06 7.21
N GLU A 195 10.45 -1.18 7.32
CA GLU A 195 11.60 -1.60 8.13
C GLU A 195 12.90 -1.55 7.31
N MET A 196 14.01 -1.15 7.92
CA MET A 196 15.35 -1.27 7.37
C MET A 196 15.91 -2.67 7.65
N GLY A 197 16.83 -3.15 6.83
CA GLY A 197 17.42 -4.48 6.98
C GLY A 197 16.65 -5.56 6.21
N PRO A 198 16.17 -6.65 6.83
CA PRO A 198 15.35 -7.68 6.17
C PRO A 198 14.09 -7.07 5.52
N ALA A 199 13.57 -7.73 4.47
CA ALA A 199 12.34 -7.26 3.82
C ALA A 199 11.12 -7.35 4.74
N VAL A 200 11.11 -8.34 5.59
CA VAL A 200 10.13 -8.56 6.67
C VAL A 200 10.81 -9.18 7.89
N SER A 201 10.33 -8.84 9.07
CA SER A 201 10.86 -9.34 10.34
C SER A 201 9.74 -9.69 11.35
N GLY A 202 10.11 -10.24 12.50
CA GLY A 202 9.21 -10.49 13.62
C GLY A 202 7.91 -11.22 13.26
N PRO A 203 6.77 -10.84 13.87
CA PRO A 203 5.48 -11.49 13.65
C PRO A 203 5.00 -11.49 12.21
N VAL A 204 5.35 -10.46 11.42
CA VAL A 204 5.01 -10.39 9.98
C VAL A 204 5.71 -11.49 9.21
N LYS A 205 7.01 -11.73 9.48
CA LYS A 205 7.77 -12.82 8.85
C LYS A 205 7.16 -14.18 9.17
N GLU A 206 6.78 -14.41 10.43
CA GLU A 206 6.15 -15.65 10.87
C GLU A 206 4.80 -15.89 10.18
N ALA A 207 3.97 -14.85 10.11
CA ALA A 207 2.68 -14.90 9.43
C ALA A 207 2.83 -15.21 7.94
N LEU A 208 3.72 -14.52 7.23
CA LEU A 208 3.97 -14.76 5.81
C LEU A 208 4.56 -16.16 5.56
N THR A 209 5.45 -16.64 6.43
CA THR A 209 5.99 -18.01 6.35
C THR A 209 4.87 -19.04 6.47
N SER A 210 3.99 -18.90 7.46
CA SER A 210 2.85 -19.80 7.67
C SER A 210 1.86 -19.77 6.50
N MET A 211 1.57 -18.57 6.00
CA MET A 211 0.66 -18.40 4.85
C MET A 211 1.24 -19.02 3.58
N ARG A 212 2.52 -18.79 3.30
CA ARG A 212 3.21 -19.38 2.15
C ARG A 212 3.22 -20.90 2.24
N ALA A 213 3.57 -21.46 3.41
CA ALA A 213 3.57 -22.90 3.63
C ALA A 213 2.19 -23.54 3.44
N LYS A 214 1.11 -22.82 3.77
CA LYS A 214 -0.28 -23.28 3.56
C LYS A 214 -0.72 -23.22 2.09
N TRP A 215 -0.53 -22.09 1.44
CA TRP A 215 -1.19 -21.80 0.16
C TRP A 215 -0.36 -22.20 -1.06
N GLN A 216 0.96 -22.21 -0.98
CA GLN A 216 1.81 -22.56 -2.12
C GLN A 216 1.57 -24.00 -2.63
N PRO A 217 1.51 -25.05 -1.77
CA PRO A 217 1.21 -26.42 -2.24
C PRO A 217 -0.18 -26.53 -2.89
N MET A 218 -1.16 -25.78 -2.41
CA MET A 218 -2.50 -25.78 -2.98
C MET A 218 -2.52 -25.15 -4.39
N LEU A 219 -1.79 -24.09 -4.62
CA LEU A 219 -1.64 -23.48 -5.95
C LEU A 219 -0.89 -24.41 -6.92
N GLU A 220 0.12 -25.12 -6.44
CA GLU A 220 0.83 -26.14 -7.23
C GLU A 220 -0.09 -27.30 -7.59
N ALA A 221 -0.90 -27.78 -6.65
CA ALA A 221 -1.91 -28.82 -6.89
C ALA A 221 -3.00 -28.36 -7.87
N GLN A 222 -3.42 -27.08 -7.81
CA GLN A 222 -4.36 -26.53 -8.79
C GLN A 222 -3.77 -26.55 -10.21
N LYS A 223 -2.52 -26.15 -10.37
CA LYS A 223 -1.82 -26.19 -11.67
C LYS A 223 -1.70 -27.60 -12.22
N ALA A 224 -1.43 -28.56 -11.34
CA ALA A 224 -1.35 -29.97 -11.68
C ALA A 224 -2.73 -30.61 -11.95
N GLY A 225 -3.84 -29.86 -11.75
CA GLY A 225 -5.21 -30.38 -11.87
C GLY A 225 -5.60 -31.40 -10.79
N THR A 226 -4.85 -31.44 -9.68
CA THR A 226 -5.06 -32.40 -8.58
C THR A 226 -5.77 -31.80 -7.36
N LEU A 227 -5.98 -30.48 -7.32
CA LEU A 227 -6.68 -29.81 -6.23
C LEU A 227 -8.19 -30.04 -6.31
N ASP A 228 -8.74 -30.70 -5.30
CA ASP A 228 -10.19 -30.78 -5.10
C ASP A 228 -10.65 -29.70 -4.11
N ILE A 229 -11.10 -28.57 -4.63
CA ILE A 229 -11.57 -27.42 -3.82
C ILE A 229 -12.72 -27.81 -2.90
N LYS A 230 -13.53 -28.82 -3.27
CA LYS A 230 -14.66 -29.30 -2.45
C LYS A 230 -14.20 -29.97 -1.16
N LYS A 231 -12.96 -30.48 -1.11
CA LYS A 231 -12.37 -31.09 0.08
C LYS A 231 -11.74 -30.11 1.03
N LEU A 232 -11.59 -28.85 0.64
CA LEU A 232 -11.10 -27.79 1.53
C LEU A 232 -12.12 -27.54 2.65
N SER A 233 -11.62 -27.13 3.82
CA SER A 233 -12.49 -26.61 4.87
C SER A 233 -13.34 -25.45 4.36
N PRO A 234 -14.54 -25.18 4.92
CA PRO A 234 -15.37 -24.06 4.48
C PRO A 234 -14.61 -22.71 4.49
N GLY A 235 -13.81 -22.46 5.53
CA GLY A 235 -13.01 -21.23 5.63
C GLY A 235 -11.87 -21.15 4.61
N ASP A 236 -11.23 -22.28 4.29
CA ASP A 236 -10.17 -22.31 3.29
C ASP A 236 -10.72 -22.16 1.88
N ARG A 237 -11.90 -22.74 1.62
CA ARG A 237 -12.58 -22.55 0.33
C ARG A 237 -12.96 -21.10 0.11
N ASP A 238 -13.57 -20.48 1.10
CA ASP A 238 -13.95 -19.08 1.05
C ASP A 238 -12.70 -18.17 0.85
N ALA A 239 -11.62 -18.42 1.59
CA ALA A 239 -10.35 -17.71 1.41
C ALA A 239 -9.75 -17.93 0.00
N TRP A 240 -9.85 -19.13 -0.54
CA TRP A 240 -9.40 -19.47 -1.89
C TRP A 240 -10.20 -18.70 -2.95
N GLU A 241 -11.52 -18.70 -2.87
CA GLU A 241 -12.43 -18.02 -3.79
C GLU A 241 -12.25 -16.50 -3.75
N HIS A 242 -11.82 -15.93 -2.61
CA HIS A 242 -11.49 -14.52 -2.46
C HIS A 242 -10.03 -14.17 -2.78
N GLY A 243 -9.24 -15.09 -3.34
CA GLY A 243 -7.88 -14.82 -3.82
C GLY A 243 -6.83 -14.65 -2.72
N VAL A 244 -7.11 -15.12 -1.49
CA VAL A 244 -6.15 -15.05 -0.37
C VAL A 244 -4.89 -15.83 -0.69
N ALA A 245 -4.99 -16.97 -1.39
CA ALA A 245 -3.86 -17.78 -1.81
C ALA A 245 -2.88 -17.00 -2.69
N LEU A 246 -3.38 -16.27 -3.71
CA LEU A 246 -2.54 -15.45 -4.59
C LEU A 246 -1.91 -14.26 -3.84
N SER A 247 -2.66 -13.65 -2.93
CA SER A 247 -2.13 -12.56 -2.09
C SER A 247 -1.03 -13.07 -1.15
N ALA A 248 -1.18 -14.27 -0.59
CA ALA A 248 -0.18 -14.91 0.26
C ALA A 248 1.12 -15.20 -0.50
N ILE A 249 1.03 -15.61 -1.78
CA ILE A 249 2.21 -15.82 -2.63
C ILE A 249 2.90 -14.49 -2.96
N ALA A 250 2.14 -13.48 -3.32
CA ALA A 250 2.68 -12.15 -3.64
C ALA A 250 3.47 -11.54 -2.47
N LEU A 251 2.87 -11.55 -1.28
CA LEU A 251 3.52 -11.04 -0.07
C LEU A 251 4.60 -11.99 0.46
N GLY A 252 4.39 -13.31 0.32
CA GLY A 252 5.36 -14.32 0.70
C GLY A 252 6.67 -14.24 -0.06
N ALA A 253 6.71 -13.64 -1.25
CA ALA A 253 7.95 -13.40 -1.99
C ALA A 253 8.93 -12.48 -1.24
N LEU A 254 8.44 -11.60 -0.34
CA LEU A 254 9.30 -10.76 0.51
C LEU A 254 10.24 -11.57 1.41
N LEU A 255 9.89 -12.83 1.74
CA LEU A 255 10.74 -13.72 2.53
C LEU A 255 12.07 -14.05 1.83
N ASP A 256 12.10 -13.98 0.49
CA ASP A 256 13.24 -14.33 -0.35
C ASP A 256 14.07 -13.09 -0.75
N TYR A 257 13.62 -11.88 -0.40
CA TYR A 257 14.33 -10.66 -0.75
C TYR A 257 15.54 -10.43 0.16
N PRO A 258 16.70 -10.03 -0.40
CA PRO A 258 17.90 -9.80 0.39
C PRO A 258 17.69 -8.62 1.36
N PRO A 259 18.39 -8.60 2.51
CA PRO A 259 18.37 -7.43 3.39
C PRO A 259 19.03 -6.23 2.72
N VAL A 260 18.55 -5.01 3.04
CA VAL A 260 19.17 -3.73 2.61
C VAL A 260 19.57 -2.94 3.84
N GLN A 261 20.85 -2.59 3.93
CA GLN A 261 21.37 -1.74 5.00
C GLN A 261 21.31 -0.27 4.61
N PRO A 262 21.32 0.68 5.54
CA PRO A 262 21.39 2.11 5.22
C PRO A 262 22.56 2.47 4.29
N ALA A 263 23.72 1.82 4.45
CA ALA A 263 24.90 2.04 3.65
C ALA A 263 24.77 1.59 2.18
N ASP A 264 23.85 0.65 1.89
CA ASP A 264 23.59 0.16 0.54
C ASP A 264 22.81 1.18 -0.30
N ILE A 265 22.09 2.11 0.34
CA ILE A 265 21.22 3.07 -0.32
C ILE A 265 22.05 4.19 -0.96
N LYS A 266 21.98 4.32 -2.29
CA LYS A 266 22.77 5.26 -3.08
C LYS A 266 22.07 6.61 -3.28
N ALA A 267 20.75 6.64 -3.31
CA ALA A 267 19.98 7.85 -3.49
C ALA A 267 19.75 8.57 -2.14
N PRO A 268 19.77 9.92 -2.08
CA PRO A 268 19.27 10.65 -0.92
C PRO A 268 17.89 10.15 -0.52
N THR A 269 17.73 9.70 0.73
CA THR A 269 16.51 9.01 1.17
C THR A 269 16.01 9.59 2.48
N LEU A 270 14.73 9.96 2.50
CA LEU A 270 13.99 10.32 3.70
C LEU A 270 13.21 9.09 4.18
N TRP A 271 13.63 8.55 5.31
CA TRP A 271 12.97 7.42 5.97
C TRP A 271 12.03 7.93 7.06
N LEU A 272 10.74 7.72 6.89
CA LEU A 272 9.69 8.18 7.78
C LEU A 272 9.00 7.01 8.47
N VAL A 273 8.87 7.08 9.80
CA VAL A 273 8.14 6.08 10.60
C VAL A 273 7.24 6.84 11.58
N GLY A 274 6.01 6.38 11.74
CA GLY A 274 5.09 6.94 12.73
C GLY A 274 5.64 6.76 14.15
N ALA A 275 5.71 7.82 14.94
CA ALA A 275 6.22 7.74 16.31
C ALA A 275 5.38 6.85 17.24
N ALA A 276 4.11 6.61 16.88
CA ALA A 276 3.21 5.67 17.56
C ALA A 276 3.20 4.25 16.92
N ASP A 277 4.01 4.01 15.89
CA ASP A 277 4.25 2.67 15.33
C ASP A 277 5.35 1.97 16.14
N ALA A 278 4.95 1.18 17.11
CA ALA A 278 5.90 0.55 18.04
C ALA A 278 6.88 -0.39 17.33
N SER A 279 6.43 -1.16 16.34
CA SER A 279 7.29 -2.08 15.57
C SER A 279 8.27 -1.32 14.69
N GLY A 280 7.77 -0.34 13.93
CA GLY A 280 8.61 0.50 13.10
C GLY A 280 9.67 1.24 13.92
N MET A 281 9.30 1.79 15.07
CA MET A 281 10.25 2.46 15.98
C MET A 281 11.25 1.52 16.63
N GLU A 282 10.88 0.26 16.89
CA GLU A 282 11.84 -0.74 17.36
C GLU A 282 12.88 -1.09 16.28
N ASN A 283 12.45 -1.18 15.02
CA ASN A 283 13.37 -1.32 13.88
C ASN A 283 14.29 -0.09 13.77
N VAL A 284 13.76 1.14 13.92
CA VAL A 284 14.57 2.37 13.90
C VAL A 284 15.72 2.29 14.91
N LYS A 285 15.47 1.90 16.15
CA LYS A 285 16.51 1.78 17.19
C LYS A 285 17.68 0.87 16.80
N GLN A 286 17.40 -0.19 15.98
CA GLN A 286 18.44 -1.10 15.51
C GLN A 286 19.33 -0.50 14.42
N PHE A 287 18.85 0.53 13.74
CA PHE A 287 19.51 1.10 12.57
C PHE A 287 19.90 2.57 12.71
N GLU A 288 19.33 3.34 13.64
CA GLU A 288 19.64 4.79 13.78
C GLU A 288 21.13 5.07 13.97
N GLY A 289 21.83 4.26 14.74
CA GLY A 289 23.29 4.37 14.92
C GLY A 289 24.12 4.05 13.66
N LYS A 290 23.49 3.46 12.62
CA LYS A 290 24.11 3.10 11.34
C LYS A 290 23.83 4.12 10.23
N LEU A 291 23.14 5.21 10.52
CA LEU A 291 22.76 6.22 9.52
C LEU A 291 23.88 7.23 9.24
N ALA A 292 24.77 7.43 10.21
CA ALA A 292 25.88 8.38 10.05
C ALA A 292 26.75 8.03 8.83
N GLY A 293 27.02 9.03 7.99
CA GLY A 293 27.79 8.85 6.75
C GLY A 293 27.05 8.19 5.60
N THR A 294 25.77 7.80 5.78
CA THR A 294 24.92 7.28 4.70
C THR A 294 24.10 8.38 4.04
N LYS A 295 23.34 8.03 3.00
CA LYS A 295 22.40 8.94 2.35
C LYS A 295 20.98 8.90 2.93
N VAL A 296 20.78 8.16 4.02
CA VAL A 296 19.48 7.99 4.67
C VAL A 296 19.33 8.97 5.82
N THR A 297 18.31 9.80 5.77
CA THR A 297 17.88 10.65 6.88
C THR A 297 16.60 10.08 7.47
N PHE A 298 16.64 9.72 8.74
CA PHE A 298 15.45 9.28 9.47
C PHE A 298 14.73 10.47 10.09
N LYS A 299 13.39 10.44 10.06
CA LYS A 299 12.55 11.39 10.80
C LYS A 299 11.28 10.68 11.32
N PRO A 300 10.99 10.77 12.65
CA PRO A 300 9.75 10.26 13.19
C PRO A 300 8.58 11.19 12.83
N LEU A 301 7.44 10.61 12.46
CA LEU A 301 6.18 11.33 12.28
C LEU A 301 5.45 11.42 13.62
N ALA A 302 5.51 12.58 14.26
CA ALA A 302 5.00 12.81 15.61
C ALA A 302 3.53 12.44 15.75
N GLY A 303 3.19 11.58 16.72
CA GLY A 303 1.82 11.17 17.05
C GLY A 303 1.11 10.33 15.99
N LEU A 304 1.79 9.89 14.93
CA LEU A 304 1.20 9.06 13.90
C LEU A 304 1.51 7.58 14.16
N SER A 305 0.50 6.73 13.95
CA SER A 305 0.65 5.29 13.83
C SER A 305 1.13 4.92 12.41
N TYR A 306 1.37 3.63 12.16
CA TYR A 306 1.64 3.12 10.81
C TYR A 306 0.53 3.54 9.83
N THR A 307 -0.74 3.31 10.18
CA THR A 307 -1.89 3.65 9.33
C THR A 307 -2.06 5.15 9.15
N ASP A 308 -1.86 5.94 10.21
CA ASP A 308 -1.94 7.40 10.15
C ASP A 308 -0.85 8.00 9.26
N SER A 309 0.31 7.36 9.16
CA SER A 309 1.42 7.77 8.28
C SER A 309 1.07 7.72 6.78
N PHE A 310 -0.06 7.10 6.44
CA PHE A 310 -0.64 7.15 5.10
C PHE A 310 -1.94 7.95 5.06
N ALA A 311 -2.78 7.82 6.08
CA ALA A 311 -4.12 8.39 6.09
C ALA A 311 -4.13 9.90 6.32
N ARG A 312 -3.17 10.44 7.09
CA ARG A 312 -3.09 11.86 7.46
C ARG A 312 -2.01 12.54 6.63
N ILE A 313 -2.40 13.06 5.45
CA ILE A 313 -1.44 13.55 4.46
C ILE A 313 -0.69 14.83 4.87
N ASP A 314 -1.35 15.78 5.56
CA ASP A 314 -0.75 17.07 5.85
C ASP A 314 0.53 16.98 6.71
N PRO A 315 0.54 16.28 7.87
CA PRO A 315 1.75 16.14 8.67
C PRO A 315 2.86 15.36 7.94
N VAL A 316 2.50 14.43 7.05
CA VAL A 316 3.48 13.67 6.26
C VAL A 316 4.06 14.54 5.14
N LEU A 317 3.22 15.24 4.39
CA LEU A 317 3.67 16.10 3.29
C LEU A 317 4.45 17.33 3.77
N ALA A 318 4.26 17.77 5.01
CA ALA A 318 5.08 18.82 5.61
C ALA A 318 6.59 18.47 5.62
N ASP A 319 6.93 17.19 5.67
CA ASP A 319 8.31 16.71 5.60
C ASP A 319 8.72 16.29 4.18
N VAL A 320 7.79 15.69 3.44
CA VAL A 320 8.03 15.14 2.10
C VAL A 320 8.25 16.23 1.06
N GLU A 321 7.39 17.26 1.01
CA GLU A 321 7.48 18.32 0.00
C GLU A 321 8.80 19.09 0.05
N PRO A 322 9.31 19.56 1.22
CA PRO A 322 10.61 20.21 1.30
C PRO A 322 11.77 19.30 0.90
N PHE A 323 11.72 18.03 1.29
CA PHE A 323 12.76 17.07 0.92
C PHE A 323 12.81 16.85 -0.60
N LEU A 324 11.67 16.60 -1.25
CA LEU A 324 11.61 16.45 -2.71
C LEU A 324 12.08 17.71 -3.43
N ALA A 325 11.70 18.89 -2.93
CA ALA A 325 12.15 20.17 -3.50
C ALA A 325 13.66 20.39 -3.37
N SER A 326 14.26 20.01 -2.23
CA SER A 326 15.71 20.17 -2.00
C SER A 326 16.57 19.22 -2.84
N THR A 327 16.00 18.13 -3.31
CA THR A 327 16.68 17.12 -4.14
C THR A 327 16.30 17.23 -5.63
N ALA A 328 15.37 18.10 -6.00
CA ALA A 328 15.05 18.40 -7.38
C ALA A 328 16.29 19.00 -8.06
N GLN A 329 16.77 18.34 -9.14
CA GLN A 329 17.81 18.95 -9.99
C GLN A 329 17.19 20.12 -10.74
N PRO A 330 17.91 21.24 -10.94
CA PRO A 330 17.44 22.28 -11.84
C PRO A 330 17.18 21.65 -13.20
N ALA A 331 16.07 22.04 -13.84
CA ALA A 331 15.74 21.60 -15.20
C ALA A 331 16.91 21.98 -16.11
N SER A 332 17.58 20.99 -16.68
CA SER A 332 18.65 21.15 -17.66
C SER A 332 18.08 21.45 -19.03
#